data_14ee727548341aed4cc4459155428985
#
_entry.id   14ee727548341aed4cc4459155428985
#
_cell.length_a   1.000
_cell.length_b   1.000
_cell.length_c   1.000
_cell.angle_alpha   90.00
_cell.angle_beta   90.00
_cell.angle_gamma   90.00
#
_symmetry.space_group_name_H-M   'P 1'
#
loop_
_entity.id
_entity.type
_entity.pdbx_description
1 polymer ?
#
loop_
_entity_poly.entity_id
_entity_poly.type
_entity_poly.pdbx_seq_one_letter_code
_entity_poly.pdbx_strand_id
1 'polypeptide(L)' 'MSRITGKVKWFNNSKGYGFIEQPGSSDIFVHYSAIQGDGFKTLEEGQEVEFEVTEGPKGPQAEKVTKM' A
#
# COMPACT_ATOMS: atom_id res chain seq x y z
N MET A 1 12.79 7.11 10.03
CA MET A 1 11.78 6.30 9.35
C MET A 1 11.99 6.40 7.87
N SER A 2 12.04 5.28 7.22
CA SER A 2 12.33 5.26 5.79
C SER A 2 11.09 4.92 5.01
N ARG A 3 10.92 5.58 3.88
CA ARG A 3 9.85 5.27 2.96
C ARG A 3 10.39 4.28 1.93
N ILE A 4 9.51 3.41 1.49
CA ILE A 4 9.86 2.34 0.55
C ILE A 4 8.99 2.49 -0.67
N THR A 5 9.55 2.12 -1.82
CA THR A 5 8.81 2.13 -3.08
C THR A 5 8.43 0.70 -3.42
N GLY A 6 7.20 0.51 -3.86
CA GLY A 6 6.73 -0.81 -4.29
C GLY A 6 5.69 -0.68 -5.37
N LYS A 7 5.18 -1.82 -5.81
CA LYS A 7 4.12 -1.86 -6.80
C LYS A 7 2.90 -2.55 -6.23
N VAL A 8 1.74 -2.05 -6.57
CA VAL A 8 0.50 -2.65 -6.12
C VAL A 8 0.33 -4.00 -6.82
N LYS A 9 0.22 -5.06 -6.03
CA LYS A 9 -0.02 -6.38 -6.57
C LYS A 9 -1.46 -6.52 -6.98
N TRP A 10 -2.36 -6.14 -6.09
CA TRP A 10 -3.78 -6.04 -6.38
C TRP A 10 -4.45 -5.20 -5.31
N PHE A 11 -5.59 -4.65 -5.64
CA PHE A 11 -6.34 -3.85 -4.70
C PHE A 11 -7.83 -4.01 -4.97
N ASN A 12 -8.59 -4.27 -3.91
CA ASN A 12 -10.04 -4.44 -4.02
C ASN A 12 -10.72 -3.14 -3.60
N ASN A 13 -11.21 -2.39 -4.57
CA ASN A 13 -11.81 -1.09 -4.31
C ASN A 13 -13.11 -1.19 -3.53
N SER A 14 -13.81 -2.31 -3.66
CA SER A 14 -15.07 -2.51 -2.94
C SER A 14 -14.85 -2.73 -1.46
N LYS A 15 -13.83 -3.50 -1.12
CA LYS A 15 -13.51 -3.80 0.27
C LYS A 15 -12.51 -2.82 0.87
N GLY A 16 -11.77 -2.11 0.03
CA GLY A 16 -10.85 -1.08 0.47
C GLY A 16 -9.52 -1.60 0.98
N TYR A 17 -9.02 -2.71 0.46
CA TYR A 17 -7.71 -3.22 0.85
C TYR A 17 -7.05 -3.96 -0.30
N GLY A 18 -5.77 -4.20 -0.14
CA GLY A 18 -5.00 -4.94 -1.12
C GLY A 18 -3.61 -5.23 -0.62
N PHE A 19 -2.72 -5.55 -1.54
CA PHE A 19 -1.33 -5.85 -1.20
C PHE A 19 -0.40 -5.14 -2.15
N ILE A 20 0.75 -4.74 -1.61
CA ILE A 20 1.82 -4.09 -2.36
C ILE A 20 3.01 -5.02 -2.36
N GLU A 21 3.60 -5.26 -3.54
CA GLU A 21 4.83 -6.02 -3.67
C GLU A 21 6.00 -5.10 -3.43
N GLN A 22 6.99 -5.60 -2.72
CA GLN A 22 8.26 -4.88 -2.63
C GLN A 22 9.38 -5.84 -3.00
N PRO A 23 10.42 -5.33 -3.70
CA PRO A 23 11.52 -6.19 -4.13
C PRO A 23 12.21 -6.86 -2.94
N GLY A 24 12.37 -8.17 -3.03
CA GLY A 24 13.09 -8.91 -2.02
C GLY A 24 12.37 -9.11 -0.70
N SER A 25 11.10 -8.82 -0.63
CA SER A 25 10.33 -8.96 0.62
C SER A 25 8.94 -9.51 0.35
N SER A 26 8.26 -9.84 1.44
CA SER A 26 6.90 -10.32 1.40
C SER A 26 5.95 -9.19 1.01
N ASP A 27 4.77 -9.57 0.55
CA ASP A 27 3.74 -8.59 0.24
C ASP A 27 3.33 -7.82 1.50
N ILE A 28 3.00 -6.56 1.31
CA ILE A 28 2.63 -5.67 2.41
C ILE A 28 1.13 -5.37 2.30
N PHE A 29 0.41 -5.58 3.37
CA PHE A 29 -1.02 -5.27 3.42
C PHE A 29 -1.23 -3.74 3.37
N VAL A 30 -2.22 -3.30 2.60
CA VAL A 30 -2.57 -1.89 2.53
C VAL A 30 -4.08 -1.74 2.61
N HIS A 31 -4.53 -0.76 3.38
CA HIS A 31 -5.94 -0.43 3.52
C HIS A 31 -6.17 0.97 2.96
N TYR A 32 -7.38 1.23 2.44
CA TYR A 32 -7.63 2.53 1.80
C TYR A 32 -7.39 3.71 2.75
N SER A 33 -7.58 3.50 4.05
CA SER A 33 -7.35 4.56 5.03
C SER A 33 -5.87 4.95 5.12
N ALA A 34 -4.98 4.11 4.65
CA ALA A 34 -3.55 4.40 4.65
C ALA A 34 -3.11 5.19 3.42
N ILE A 35 -3.98 5.32 2.43
CA ILE A 35 -3.66 6.04 1.20
C ILE A 35 -3.85 7.52 1.43
N GLN A 36 -2.82 8.31 1.11
CA GLN A 36 -2.89 9.76 1.27
C GLN A 36 -3.32 10.42 -0.03
N GLY A 37 -3.89 11.61 0.11
CA GLY A 37 -4.30 12.41 -1.03
C GLY A 37 -5.77 12.75 -0.97
N ASP A 38 -6.17 13.65 -1.86
CA ASP A 38 -7.56 14.07 -1.99
C ASP A 38 -8.25 13.23 -3.05
N GLY A 39 -9.55 13.04 -2.90
CA GLY A 39 -10.32 12.30 -3.88
C GLY A 39 -10.33 10.81 -3.62
N PHE A 40 -10.33 10.03 -4.69
CA PHE A 40 -10.46 8.58 -4.56
C PHE A 40 -9.22 7.95 -3.97
N LYS A 41 -9.42 7.18 -2.93
CA LYS A 41 -8.34 6.47 -2.27
C LYS A 41 -8.30 5.05 -2.79
N THR A 42 -7.92 4.91 -4.04
CA THR A 42 -7.85 3.61 -4.71
C THR A 42 -6.48 3.42 -5.33
N LEU A 43 -6.12 2.17 -5.51
CA LEU A 43 -4.86 1.80 -6.14
C LEU A 43 -5.18 0.88 -7.31
N GLU A 44 -4.30 0.90 -8.31
CA GLU A 44 -4.44 0.03 -9.47
C GLU A 44 -3.33 -0.99 -9.48
N GLU A 45 -3.63 -2.17 -10.04
CA GLU A 45 -2.66 -3.23 -10.16
C GLU A 45 -1.46 -2.76 -10.97
N GLY A 46 -0.26 -2.99 -10.45
CA GLY A 46 0.97 -2.57 -11.11
C GLY A 46 1.37 -1.13 -10.88
N GLN A 47 0.56 -0.36 -10.17
CA GLN A 47 0.87 1.03 -9.90
C GLN A 47 2.01 1.17 -8.91
N GLU A 48 2.93 2.09 -9.17
CA GLU A 48 4.03 2.35 -8.24
C GLU A 48 3.57 3.29 -7.14
N VAL A 49 3.95 2.95 -5.92
CA VAL A 49 3.57 3.74 -4.74
C VAL A 49 4.76 3.83 -3.80
N GLU A 50 4.73 4.86 -2.98
CA GLU A 50 5.72 5.06 -1.92
C GLU A 50 4.98 4.98 -0.60
N PHE A 51 5.56 4.32 0.38
CA PHE A 51 4.87 4.09 1.64
C PHE A 51 5.86 3.81 2.77
N GLU A 52 5.33 3.81 4.00
CA GLU A 52 6.09 3.40 5.18
C GLU A 52 5.53 2.07 5.65
N VAL A 53 6.40 1.21 6.16
CA VAL A 53 5.99 -0.09 6.69
C VAL A 53 5.89 0.00 8.19
N THR A 54 4.76 -0.45 8.72
CA THR A 54 4.55 -0.53 10.16
C THR A 54 4.06 -1.92 10.52
N GLU A 55 4.22 -2.29 11.78
CA GLU A 55 3.71 -3.56 12.26
C GLU A 55 2.25 -3.40 12.66
N GLY A 56 1.40 -4.24 12.08
CA GLY A 56 -0.01 -4.23 12.39
C GLY A 56 -0.47 -5.57 12.93
N PRO A 57 -1.76 -5.70 13.26
CA PRO A 57 -2.30 -6.95 13.78
C PRO A 57 -2.14 -8.14 12.84
N LYS A 58 -2.08 -7.87 11.56
CA LYS A 58 -1.94 -8.92 10.53
C LYS A 58 -0.53 -9.03 10.01
N GLY A 59 0.42 -8.36 10.64
CA GLY A 59 1.81 -8.33 10.20
C GLY A 59 2.17 -6.99 9.59
N PRO A 60 3.19 -6.94 8.74
CA PRO A 60 3.61 -5.69 8.13
C PRO A 60 2.49 -5.08 7.28
N GLN A 61 2.29 -3.78 7.44
CA GLN A 61 1.29 -3.07 6.65
C GLN A 61 1.84 -1.73 6.20
N ALA A 62 1.31 -1.25 5.08
CA ALA A 62 1.72 0.02 4.51
C ALA A 62 0.94 1.16 5.13
N GLU A 63 1.63 2.27 5.37
CA GLU A 63 0.99 3.48 5.86
C GLU A 63 1.52 4.67 5.08
N LYS A 64 0.75 5.75 5.07
CA LYS A 64 1.11 6.98 4.37
C LYS A 64 1.46 6.68 2.92
N VAL A 65 0.62 5.90 2.28
CA VAL A 65 0.83 5.49 0.90
C VAL A 65 0.54 6.66 -0.03
N THR A 66 1.50 6.96 -0.88
CA THR A 66 1.33 8.01 -1.88
C THR A 66 1.59 7.42 -3.26
N LYS A 67 0.77 7.81 -4.22
CA LYS A 67 0.93 7.38 -5.60
C LYS A 67 2.09 8.14 -6.22
N MET A 68 2.88 7.43 -6.98
CA MET A 68 4.02 8.05 -7.64
C MET A 68 3.68 8.46 -9.07
#